data_9a8785df06887f673561aebf197bd421
#
_entry.id   9a8785df06887f673561aebf197bd421
#
_cell.length_a   1.000
_cell.length_b   1.000
_cell.length_c   1.000
_cell.angle_alpha   90.00
_cell.angle_beta   90.00
_cell.angle_gamma   90.00
#
_symmetry.space_group_name_H-M   'P 1'
#
loop_
_entity.id
_entity.type
_entity.pdbx_description
1 polymer ?
#
loop_
_entity_poly.entity_id
_entity_poly.type
_entity_poly.pdbx_seq_one_letter_code
_entity_poly.pdbx_strand_id
1 'polypeptide(L)'
;TDLIGVPIKMVEAVSQTIEKQHGIPRKSLMFTCSHTHCGPALDHMLSFMLDMQEADWDQVRAYQQVLNAKVIQVINAALADLKPAQLSTGNGNCQFAANRRAPKGLGPYDHQVPVLKIASPEGKLRGLVFGYACHNTTLSFYQWCGDYAGFAQLDLEGGHEDIVAMFH
;
A
#
# COMPACT_ATOMS: atom_id res chain seq x y z
N THR A 1 1.11 1.70 -0.01
CA THR A 1 2.44 1.63 -0.63
C THR A 1 2.83 0.19 -0.95
N ASP A 2 3.51 -0.04 -2.11
CA ASP A 2 4.03 -1.36 -2.48
C ASP A 2 5.41 -1.58 -1.87
N LEU A 3 5.40 -1.82 -0.58
CA LEU A 3 6.55 -2.06 0.28
C LEU A 3 6.31 -3.30 1.13
N ILE A 4 7.37 -3.90 1.64
CA ILE A 4 7.26 -5.03 2.58
C ILE A 4 6.75 -4.59 3.97
N GLY A 5 6.89 -3.33 4.30
CA GLY A 5 6.45 -2.71 5.54
C GLY A 5 6.71 -1.21 5.50
N VAL A 6 6.23 -0.49 6.49
CA VAL A 6 6.48 0.96 6.62
C VAL A 6 7.31 1.21 7.88
N PRO A 7 8.60 1.60 7.77
CA PRO A 7 9.45 1.84 8.93
C PRO A 7 8.89 2.95 9.83
N ILE A 8 8.99 2.77 11.14
CA ILE A 8 8.48 3.76 12.10
C ILE A 8 9.10 5.14 11.90
N LYS A 9 10.39 5.23 11.58
CA LYS A 9 11.08 6.48 11.29
C LYS A 9 10.49 7.22 10.08
N MET A 10 10.07 6.48 9.05
CA MET A 10 9.37 7.05 7.90
C MET A 10 8.01 7.60 8.31
N VAL A 11 7.23 6.83 9.08
CA VAL A 11 5.92 7.25 9.59
C VAL A 11 6.05 8.54 10.40
N GLU A 12 7.04 8.62 11.30
CA GLU A 12 7.29 9.78 12.13
C GLU A 12 7.66 11.01 11.30
N ALA A 13 8.64 10.88 10.40
CA ALA A 13 9.12 11.99 9.57
C ALA A 13 8.01 12.56 8.65
N VAL A 14 7.26 11.69 8.00
CA VAL A 14 6.14 12.09 7.14
C VAL A 14 5.04 12.74 7.98
N SER A 15 4.64 12.12 9.11
CA SER A 15 3.56 12.64 9.95
C SER A 15 3.90 14.01 10.54
N GLN A 16 5.11 14.21 11.05
CA GLN A 16 5.55 15.51 11.57
C GLN A 16 5.50 16.60 10.50
N THR A 17 5.91 16.26 9.27
CA THR A 17 5.87 17.20 8.15
C THR A 17 4.42 17.58 7.79
N ILE A 18 3.52 16.61 7.70
CA ILE A 18 2.11 16.83 7.38
C ILE A 18 1.39 17.58 8.50
N GLU A 19 1.69 17.28 9.74
CA GLU A 19 1.13 18.03 10.88
C GLU A 19 1.58 19.50 10.86
N LYS A 20 2.86 19.75 10.57
CA LYS A 20 3.39 21.12 10.45
C LYS A 20 2.79 21.90 9.27
N GLN A 21 2.55 21.25 8.14
CA GLN A 21 2.06 21.89 6.92
C GLN A 21 0.55 22.10 6.94
N HIS A 22 -0.22 21.16 7.50
CA HIS A 22 -1.67 21.09 7.35
C HIS A 22 -2.42 20.98 8.68
N GLY A 23 -1.73 20.88 9.82
CA GLY A 23 -2.38 20.69 11.12
C GLY A 23 -3.03 19.29 11.30
N ILE A 24 -2.72 18.33 10.42
CA ILE A 24 -3.26 16.97 10.48
C ILE A 24 -2.40 16.14 11.44
N PRO A 25 -2.92 15.75 12.61
CA PRO A 25 -2.15 15.04 13.60
C PRO A 25 -1.87 13.59 13.19
N ARG A 26 -0.79 13.00 13.71
CA ARG A 26 -0.39 11.60 13.44
C ARG A 26 -1.53 10.60 13.54
N LYS A 27 -2.43 10.76 14.53
CA LYS A 27 -3.58 9.87 14.76
C LYS A 27 -4.60 9.85 13.62
N SER A 28 -4.56 10.85 12.72
CA SER A 28 -5.43 10.94 11.56
C SER A 28 -4.79 10.42 10.28
N LEU A 29 -3.57 9.88 10.35
CA LEU A 29 -2.82 9.32 9.24
C LEU A 29 -2.69 7.81 9.41
N MET A 30 -3.17 7.05 8.42
CA MET A 30 -2.99 5.60 8.35
C MET A 30 -1.99 5.27 7.24
N PHE A 31 -0.93 4.56 7.60
CA PHE A 31 0.08 4.09 6.67
C PHE A 31 -0.10 2.58 6.48
N THR A 32 -0.28 2.16 5.25
CA THR A 32 -0.46 0.76 4.88
C THR A 32 0.51 0.35 3.79
N CYS A 33 0.80 -0.93 3.72
CA CYS A 33 1.61 -1.51 2.66
C CYS A 33 0.96 -2.79 2.14
N SER A 34 1.17 -3.08 0.86
CA SER A 34 0.71 -4.33 0.24
C SER A 34 1.46 -5.56 0.75
N HIS A 35 2.58 -5.35 1.45
CA HIS A 35 3.49 -6.39 1.91
C HIS A 35 4.12 -7.20 0.75
N THR A 36 4.28 -6.57 -0.42
CA THR A 36 5.02 -7.20 -1.51
C THR A 36 6.46 -7.51 -1.09
N HIS A 37 6.96 -8.67 -1.49
CA HIS A 37 8.36 -9.05 -1.31
C HIS A 37 9.24 -8.67 -2.51
N CYS A 38 8.66 -8.03 -3.51
CA CYS A 38 9.34 -7.55 -4.71
C CYS A 38 9.52 -6.01 -4.69
N GLY A 39 9.51 -5.41 -3.50
CA GLY A 39 9.75 -3.99 -3.28
C GLY A 39 11.20 -3.68 -2.90
N PRO A 40 11.57 -2.40 -2.87
CA PRO A 40 12.90 -1.98 -2.45
C PRO A 40 13.15 -2.24 -0.96
N ALA A 41 14.41 -2.47 -0.59
CA ALA A 41 14.84 -2.49 0.80
C ALA A 41 14.63 -1.11 1.45
N LEU A 42 14.30 -1.12 2.73
CA LEU A 42 14.11 0.10 3.53
C LEU A 42 14.98 0.05 4.78
N ASP A 43 15.42 1.22 5.23
CA ASP A 43 16.28 1.34 6.39
C ASP A 43 15.58 0.79 7.65
N HIS A 44 16.30 -0.02 8.40
CA HIS A 44 15.82 -0.74 9.59
C HIS A 44 14.68 -1.76 9.36
N MET A 45 14.35 -2.07 8.10
CA MET A 45 13.38 -3.14 7.79
C MET A 45 14.12 -4.43 7.43
N LEU A 46 13.89 -5.47 8.22
CA LEU A 46 14.44 -6.82 8.00
C LEU A 46 15.96 -6.87 7.81
N SER A 47 16.70 -5.91 8.36
CA SER A 47 18.16 -5.79 8.20
C SER A 47 18.90 -7.06 8.62
N PHE A 48 18.38 -7.81 9.61
CA PHE A 48 18.93 -9.09 10.05
C PHE A 48 18.78 -10.23 9.02
N MET A 49 17.99 -10.04 7.98
CA MET A 49 17.78 -11.01 6.88
C MET A 49 18.56 -10.63 5.62
N LEU A 50 19.13 -9.43 5.58
CA LEU A 50 19.80 -8.89 4.39
C LEU A 50 21.31 -8.82 4.66
N ASP A 51 22.07 -9.62 3.92
CA ASP A 51 23.55 -9.59 3.94
C ASP A 51 24.03 -8.46 3.01
N MET A 52 23.99 -7.23 3.55
CA MET A 52 24.32 -6.00 2.82
C MET A 52 25.51 -5.31 3.49
N GLN A 53 26.36 -4.71 2.68
CA GLN A 53 27.48 -3.90 3.15
C GLN A 53 27.01 -2.49 3.52
N GLU A 54 27.83 -1.73 4.28
CA GLU A 54 27.45 -0.37 4.70
C GLU A 54 27.18 0.56 3.51
N ALA A 55 27.92 0.41 2.42
CA ALA A 55 27.68 1.19 1.19
C ALA A 55 26.30 0.92 0.56
N ASP A 56 25.78 -0.32 0.69
CA ASP A 56 24.43 -0.65 0.23
C ASP A 56 23.37 0.02 1.13
N TRP A 57 23.62 -0.01 2.44
CA TRP A 57 22.75 0.68 3.41
C TRP A 57 22.73 2.20 3.21
N ASP A 58 23.84 2.82 2.78
CA ASP A 58 23.87 4.24 2.39
C ASP A 58 22.92 4.53 1.23
N GLN A 59 22.88 3.65 0.22
CA GLN A 59 21.95 3.77 -0.90
C GLN A 59 20.50 3.60 -0.45
N VAL A 60 20.22 2.64 0.43
CA VAL A 60 18.88 2.43 1.02
C VAL A 60 18.43 3.67 1.78
N ARG A 61 19.30 4.26 2.60
CA ARG A 61 18.99 5.51 3.33
C ARG A 61 18.71 6.68 2.40
N ALA A 62 19.52 6.83 1.34
CA ALA A 62 19.29 7.86 0.33
C ALA A 62 17.96 7.67 -0.40
N TYR A 63 17.65 6.44 -0.80
CA TYR A 63 16.36 6.10 -1.41
C TYR A 63 15.19 6.42 -0.47
N GLN A 64 15.29 6.07 0.81
CA GLN A 64 14.22 6.33 1.77
C GLN A 64 13.94 7.83 1.95
N GLN A 65 14.94 8.70 1.87
CA GLN A 65 14.72 10.15 1.90
C GLN A 65 13.90 10.61 0.68
N VAL A 66 14.21 10.10 -0.51
CA VAL A 66 13.44 10.38 -1.73
C VAL A 66 12.01 9.85 -1.60
N LEU A 67 11.85 8.65 -1.06
CA LEU A 67 10.54 8.04 -0.83
C LEU A 67 9.69 8.86 0.15
N ASN A 68 10.26 9.30 1.26
CA ASN A 68 9.58 10.16 2.23
C ASN A 68 9.06 11.45 1.55
N ALA A 69 9.91 12.10 0.75
CA ALA A 69 9.51 13.30 0.02
C ALA A 69 8.37 13.03 -0.98
N LYS A 70 8.42 11.90 -1.70
CA LYS A 70 7.34 11.48 -2.62
C LYS A 70 6.04 11.20 -1.89
N VAL A 71 6.07 10.54 -0.73
CA VAL A 71 4.86 10.28 0.08
C VAL A 71 4.26 11.60 0.56
N ILE A 72 5.06 12.55 1.03
CA ILE A 72 4.58 13.90 1.40
C ILE A 72 3.96 14.60 0.18
N GLN A 73 4.59 14.52 -0.99
CA GLN A 73 4.06 15.11 -2.22
C GLN A 73 2.70 14.51 -2.61
N VAL A 74 2.55 13.19 -2.52
CA VAL A 74 1.27 12.49 -2.80
C VAL A 74 0.19 12.93 -1.83
N ILE A 75 0.51 13.04 -0.53
CA ILE A 75 -0.45 13.53 0.47
C ILE A 75 -0.87 14.97 0.16
N ASN A 76 0.08 15.84 -0.16
CA ASN A 76 -0.21 17.22 -0.53
C ASN A 76 -1.10 17.31 -1.78
N ALA A 77 -0.83 16.50 -2.79
CA ALA A 77 -1.66 16.43 -4.00
C ALA A 77 -3.08 15.94 -3.70
N ALA A 78 -3.23 14.91 -2.87
CA ALA A 78 -4.53 14.39 -2.46
C ALA A 78 -5.34 15.44 -1.66
N LEU A 79 -4.69 16.17 -0.75
CA LEU A 79 -5.33 17.26 0.00
C LEU A 79 -5.77 18.41 -0.91
N ALA A 80 -4.99 18.73 -1.93
CA ALA A 80 -5.33 19.77 -2.91
C ALA A 80 -6.50 19.37 -3.83
N ASP A 81 -6.71 18.06 -4.05
CA ASP A 81 -7.81 17.50 -4.86
C ASP A 81 -9.05 17.11 -4.03
N LEU A 82 -9.12 17.48 -2.76
CA LEU A 82 -10.29 17.17 -1.93
C LEU A 82 -11.59 17.72 -2.53
N LYS A 83 -12.56 16.84 -2.72
CA LYS A 83 -13.89 17.15 -3.25
C LYS A 83 -14.97 16.36 -2.48
N PRO A 84 -16.21 16.85 -2.44
CA PRO A 84 -17.31 16.07 -1.89
C PRO A 84 -17.41 14.69 -2.56
N ALA A 85 -17.63 13.66 -1.74
CA ALA A 85 -17.74 12.29 -2.21
C ALA A 85 -18.77 11.50 -1.41
N GLN A 86 -19.30 10.45 -2.02
CA GLN A 86 -20.11 9.43 -1.38
C GLN A 86 -19.27 8.19 -1.15
N LEU A 87 -19.35 7.65 0.05
CA LEU A 87 -18.65 6.41 0.43
C LEU A 87 -19.67 5.26 0.54
N SER A 88 -19.32 4.12 0.00
CA SER A 88 -20.08 2.88 0.17
C SER A 88 -19.14 1.69 0.31
N THR A 89 -19.57 0.68 1.02
CA THR A 89 -18.78 -0.54 1.24
C THR A 89 -19.46 -1.75 0.61
N GLY A 90 -18.68 -2.73 0.26
CA GLY A 90 -19.15 -4.01 -0.27
C GLY A 90 -18.08 -5.08 -0.09
N ASN A 91 -18.45 -6.31 -0.44
CA ASN A 91 -17.53 -7.44 -0.44
C ASN A 91 -17.57 -8.16 -1.78
N GLY A 92 -16.40 -8.38 -2.37
CA GLY A 92 -16.18 -9.33 -3.44
C GLY A 92 -15.75 -10.69 -2.89
N ASN A 93 -15.45 -11.62 -3.78
CA ASN A 93 -14.90 -12.92 -3.44
C ASN A 93 -13.81 -13.31 -4.42
N CYS A 94 -12.68 -13.80 -3.89
CA CYS A 94 -11.57 -14.33 -4.67
C CYS A 94 -11.07 -15.63 -3.99
N GLN A 95 -10.70 -16.67 -4.76
CA GLN A 95 -10.52 -18.02 -4.20
C GLN A 95 -9.06 -18.52 -4.24
N PHE A 96 -8.06 -17.68 -4.44
CA PHE A 96 -6.69 -18.17 -4.48
C PHE A 96 -5.96 -18.12 -3.13
N ALA A 97 -6.50 -17.46 -2.10
CA ALA A 97 -5.90 -17.48 -0.77
C ALA A 97 -5.92 -18.89 -0.18
N ALA A 98 -4.80 -19.30 0.39
CA ALA A 98 -4.67 -20.58 1.06
C ALA A 98 -3.80 -20.47 2.31
N ASN A 99 -4.09 -21.28 3.32
CA ASN A 99 -3.27 -21.36 4.51
C ASN A 99 -2.01 -22.21 4.23
N ARG A 100 -0.87 -21.55 4.05
CA ARG A 100 0.41 -22.25 3.78
C ARG A 100 1.05 -22.89 5.01
N ARG A 101 0.54 -22.62 6.22
CA ARG A 101 1.07 -23.14 7.49
C ARG A 101 0.35 -24.41 7.93
N ALA A 102 -0.79 -24.73 7.35
CA ALA A 102 -1.54 -25.96 7.60
C ALA A 102 -1.38 -26.93 6.43
N PRO A 103 -1.65 -28.25 6.62
CA PRO A 103 -1.74 -29.20 5.51
C PRO A 103 -2.71 -28.68 4.44
N LYS A 104 -2.43 -29.01 3.17
CA LYS A 104 -3.19 -28.51 2.03
C LYS A 104 -4.70 -28.78 2.20
N GLY A 105 -5.50 -27.72 2.07
CA GLY A 105 -6.96 -27.77 2.22
C GLY A 105 -7.46 -27.71 3.66
N LEU A 106 -6.55 -27.60 4.64
CA LEU A 106 -6.89 -27.46 6.06
C LEU A 106 -6.44 -26.09 6.58
N GLY A 107 -7.04 -25.68 7.70
CA GLY A 107 -6.74 -24.41 8.34
C GLY A 107 -7.60 -23.25 7.83
N PRO A 108 -7.68 -22.16 8.60
CA PRO A 108 -8.51 -21.02 8.26
C PRO A 108 -7.92 -20.24 7.08
N TYR A 109 -8.80 -19.73 6.24
CA TYR A 109 -8.52 -18.74 5.18
C TYR A 109 -9.74 -17.84 5.03
N ASP A 110 -9.54 -16.68 4.44
CA ASP A 110 -10.62 -15.74 4.13
C ASP A 110 -10.57 -15.39 2.63
N HIS A 111 -11.66 -15.64 1.93
CA HIS A 111 -11.81 -15.36 0.50
C HIS A 111 -12.58 -14.05 0.22
N GLN A 112 -12.97 -13.32 1.26
CA GLN A 112 -13.63 -12.03 1.08
C GLN A 112 -12.65 -10.99 0.58
N VAL A 113 -13.15 -10.11 -0.29
CA VAL A 113 -12.45 -8.92 -0.78
C VAL A 113 -13.27 -7.72 -0.32
N PRO A 114 -13.00 -7.18 0.89
CA PRO A 114 -13.67 -5.95 1.33
C PRO A 114 -13.29 -4.79 0.41
N VAL A 115 -14.28 -3.97 0.06
CA VAL A 115 -14.13 -2.83 -0.84
C VAL A 115 -14.77 -1.59 -0.23
N LEU A 116 -14.05 -0.49 -0.22
CA LEU A 116 -14.57 0.85 -0.03
C LEU A 116 -14.59 1.56 -1.37
N LYS A 117 -15.78 1.89 -1.84
CA LYS A 117 -16.01 2.69 -3.06
C LYS A 117 -16.11 4.16 -2.71
N ILE A 118 -15.43 4.99 -3.49
CA ILE A 118 -15.46 6.45 -3.42
C ILE A 118 -16.04 6.96 -4.74
N ALA A 119 -17.17 7.66 -4.69
CA ALA A 119 -17.82 8.21 -5.87
C ALA A 119 -18.10 9.71 -5.69
N SER A 120 -18.19 10.46 -6.79
CA SER A 120 -18.67 11.84 -6.72
C SER A 120 -20.15 11.90 -6.30
N PRO A 121 -20.70 13.06 -5.93
CA PRO A 121 -22.12 13.21 -5.61
C PRO A 121 -23.04 12.77 -6.76
N GLU A 122 -22.57 12.87 -8.00
CA GLU A 122 -23.30 12.47 -9.22
C GLU A 122 -23.14 10.96 -9.53
N GLY A 123 -22.38 10.23 -8.73
CA GLY A 123 -22.19 8.80 -8.84
C GLY A 123 -21.02 8.35 -9.72
N LYS A 124 -20.19 9.27 -10.27
CA LYS A 124 -18.97 8.90 -11.01
C LYS A 124 -17.97 8.26 -10.04
N LEU A 125 -17.45 7.06 -10.35
CA LEU A 125 -16.41 6.40 -9.59
C LEU A 125 -15.14 7.27 -9.59
N ARG A 126 -14.51 7.44 -8.42
CA ARG A 126 -13.26 8.20 -8.23
C ARG A 126 -12.16 7.36 -7.61
N GLY A 127 -12.50 6.39 -6.81
CA GLY A 127 -11.51 5.54 -6.21
C GLY A 127 -12.08 4.30 -5.56
N LEU A 128 -11.20 3.33 -5.38
CA LEU A 128 -11.47 2.08 -4.69
C LEU A 128 -10.35 1.81 -3.69
N VAL A 129 -10.71 1.46 -2.46
CA VAL A 129 -9.78 0.83 -1.52
C VAL A 129 -10.27 -0.58 -1.30
N PHE A 130 -9.39 -1.56 -1.47
CA PHE A 130 -9.76 -2.97 -1.35
C PHE A 130 -8.65 -3.75 -0.64
N GLY A 131 -9.02 -4.89 -0.07
CA GLY A 131 -8.08 -5.77 0.61
C GLY A 131 -8.32 -7.23 0.29
N TYR A 132 -7.34 -8.08 0.58
CA TYR A 132 -7.48 -9.52 0.47
C TYR A 132 -6.53 -10.23 1.41
N ALA A 133 -7.03 -11.20 2.17
CA ALA A 133 -6.27 -11.92 3.18
C ALA A 133 -5.34 -12.99 2.55
N CYS A 134 -4.46 -12.55 1.67
CA CYS A 134 -3.44 -13.38 1.04
C CYS A 134 -2.08 -12.67 1.09
N HIS A 135 -1.06 -13.41 1.52
CA HIS A 135 0.30 -12.90 1.57
C HIS A 135 0.77 -12.51 0.17
N ASN A 136 1.27 -11.29 0.02
CA ASN A 136 1.61 -10.71 -1.28
C ASN A 136 2.97 -11.24 -1.79
N THR A 137 3.02 -12.55 -2.00
CA THR A 137 4.18 -13.36 -2.43
C THR A 137 3.79 -14.39 -3.47
N THR A 138 2.86 -14.07 -4.35
CA THR A 138 2.48 -14.94 -5.47
C THR A 138 3.52 -14.94 -6.57
N LEU A 139 4.29 -13.85 -6.66
CA LEU A 139 5.45 -13.71 -7.53
C LEU A 139 6.74 -13.81 -6.70
N SER A 140 7.75 -14.46 -7.26
CA SER A 140 9.04 -14.70 -6.59
C SER A 140 10.18 -14.48 -7.58
N PHE A 141 10.50 -13.20 -7.80
CA PHE A 141 11.57 -12.81 -8.72
C PHE A 141 12.25 -11.51 -8.24
N TYR A 142 13.42 -11.20 -8.83
CA TYR A 142 14.23 -10.03 -8.48
C TYR A 142 13.92 -8.83 -9.40
N GLN A 143 12.64 -8.49 -9.53
CA GLN A 143 12.18 -7.29 -10.22
C GLN A 143 11.19 -6.55 -9.31
N TRP A 144 11.18 -5.24 -9.36
CA TRP A 144 10.24 -4.48 -8.57
C TRP A 144 8.82 -4.66 -9.08
N CYS A 145 7.94 -5.05 -8.17
CA CYS A 145 6.58 -5.40 -8.49
C CYS A 145 5.68 -5.27 -7.25
N GLY A 146 4.46 -4.81 -7.45
CA GLY A 146 3.42 -4.78 -6.41
C GLY A 146 2.75 -6.14 -6.16
N ASP A 147 3.27 -7.23 -6.77
CA ASP A 147 2.68 -8.56 -6.74
C ASP A 147 1.21 -8.55 -7.23
N TYR A 148 0.38 -9.53 -6.87
CA TYR A 148 -1.01 -9.57 -7.32
C TYR A 148 -1.80 -8.31 -6.97
N ALA A 149 -1.49 -7.68 -5.84
CA ALA A 149 -2.15 -6.45 -5.42
C ALA A 149 -1.88 -5.29 -6.38
N GLY A 150 -0.63 -5.11 -6.79
CA GLY A 150 -0.26 -4.09 -7.78
C GLY A 150 -0.89 -4.33 -9.14
N PHE A 151 -0.95 -5.58 -9.62
CA PHE A 151 -1.65 -5.90 -10.87
C PHE A 151 -3.15 -5.63 -10.77
N ALA A 152 -3.79 -5.97 -9.64
CA ALA A 152 -5.20 -5.66 -9.42
C ALA A 152 -5.47 -4.14 -9.42
N GLN A 153 -4.58 -3.33 -8.84
CA GLN A 153 -4.66 -1.86 -8.91
C GLN A 153 -4.61 -1.38 -10.35
N LEU A 154 -3.60 -1.82 -11.11
CA LEU A 154 -3.42 -1.43 -12.51
C LEU A 154 -4.60 -1.84 -13.40
N ASP A 155 -5.16 -3.04 -13.19
CA ASP A 155 -6.31 -3.53 -13.94
C ASP A 155 -7.57 -2.69 -13.66
N LEU A 156 -7.83 -2.38 -12.39
CA LEU A 156 -8.93 -1.52 -11.98
C LEU A 156 -8.78 -0.09 -12.55
N GLU A 157 -7.59 0.49 -12.47
CA GLU A 157 -7.31 1.82 -13.02
C GLU A 157 -7.39 1.84 -14.54
N GLY A 158 -6.91 0.77 -15.22
CA GLY A 158 -7.00 0.63 -16.68
C GLY A 158 -8.42 0.42 -17.20
N GLY A 159 -9.30 -0.16 -16.38
CA GLY A 159 -10.72 -0.38 -16.72
C GLY A 159 -11.63 0.84 -16.48
N HIS A 160 -11.13 1.88 -15.82
CA HIS A 160 -11.93 3.06 -15.45
C HIS A 160 -11.14 4.35 -15.62
N GLU A 161 -11.75 5.34 -16.23
CA GLU A 161 -11.12 6.64 -16.44
C GLU A 161 -11.03 7.45 -15.13
N ASP A 162 -9.86 8.00 -14.84
CA ASP A 162 -9.58 8.91 -13.72
C ASP A 162 -9.89 8.35 -12.32
N ILE A 163 -9.65 7.07 -12.07
CA ILE A 163 -9.77 6.52 -10.72
C ILE A 163 -8.41 6.23 -10.11
N VAL A 164 -8.39 6.11 -8.79
CA VAL A 164 -7.26 5.58 -8.02
C VAL A 164 -7.70 4.29 -7.33
N ALA A 165 -6.97 3.21 -7.54
CA ALA A 165 -7.15 1.96 -6.82
C ALA A 165 -6.05 1.77 -5.77
N MET A 166 -6.42 1.45 -4.54
CA MET A 166 -5.50 1.24 -3.44
C MET A 166 -5.74 -0.11 -2.78
N PHE A 167 -4.69 -0.91 -2.68
CA PHE A 167 -4.69 -2.13 -1.88
C PHE A 167 -4.29 -1.83 -0.43
N HIS A 168 -4.99 -2.51 0.52
CA HIS A 168 -4.78 -2.37 1.96
C HIS A 168 -4.68 -3.73 2.66
#